data_4ae67ee79978155e5b4be4ff4e7013fc
#
_entry.id   4ae67ee79978155e5b4be4ff4e7013fc
#
_cell.length_a   1.000
_cell.length_b   1.000
_cell.length_c   1.000
_cell.angle_alpha   90.00
_cell.angle_beta   90.00
_cell.angle_gamma   90.00
#
_symmetry.space_group_name_H-M   'P 1'
#
loop_
_entity.id
_entity.type
_entity.pdbx_description
1 polymer ?
#
loop_
_entity_poly.entity_id
_entity_poly.type
_entity_poly.pdbx_seq_one_letter_code
_entity_poly.pdbx_strand_id
1 'polypeptide(L)'
;YGLVGSEMCIRDRGQTPASFEPTLDYIVVKIPRFAFEKFPSADDRLTTQMKSVGEVMALGRTFEEALQKALRSLETGLEGFNPQSQDEGLIRQELTETRSNRILYIADAYRIGLSTEEIAALTGINPWFLIAIEKIITLEKSLVEENKNLDTLTKESLLHLKRAGFSDARLASLLRCSEEAIRHKRIHDFNLRPSYKRVDTCAGEFATATAYLYSTYEPFDEAKPSDHKKIMILGSGPNRIGQGIEFDYCCVHACLL
;
A
#
# COMPACT_ATOMS: atom_id res chain seq x y z
N TYR A 1 1.38 24.54 -16.57
CA TYR A 1 1.46 23.09 -16.75
C TYR A 1 2.46 22.54 -15.75
N GLY A 2 1.97 21.71 -14.84
CA GLY A 2 2.58 21.39 -13.59
C GLY A 2 3.93 20.70 -13.64
N LEU A 3 4.94 21.46 -13.57
CA LEU A 3 6.29 21.05 -13.20
C LEU A 3 6.48 21.09 -11.66
N VAL A 4 5.39 20.95 -10.88
CA VAL A 4 5.40 21.18 -9.44
C VAL A 4 6.44 20.31 -8.72
N GLY A 5 6.60 19.05 -9.09
CA GLY A 5 7.63 18.18 -8.51
C GLY A 5 9.04 18.55 -8.97
N SER A 6 9.21 18.83 -10.25
CA SER A 6 10.50 19.27 -10.82
C SER A 6 10.91 20.64 -10.31
N GLU A 7 9.96 21.57 -10.18
CA GLU A 7 10.22 22.90 -9.61
C GLU A 7 10.65 22.84 -8.14
N MET A 8 10.05 21.96 -7.34
CA MET A 8 10.52 21.76 -5.97
C MET A 8 11.97 21.24 -5.94
N CYS A 9 12.30 20.25 -6.75
CA CYS A 9 13.67 19.74 -6.86
C CYS A 9 14.66 20.78 -7.38
N ILE A 10 14.26 21.58 -8.36
CA ILE A 10 15.09 22.66 -8.93
C ILE A 10 15.24 23.81 -7.92
N ARG A 11 14.15 24.23 -7.29
CA ARG A 11 14.12 25.35 -6.36
C ARG A 11 14.88 25.07 -5.07
N ASP A 12 14.71 23.88 -4.52
CA ASP A 12 15.34 23.52 -3.23
C ASP A 12 16.82 23.20 -3.35
N ARG A 13 17.34 22.91 -4.56
CA ARG A 13 18.72 22.52 -4.76
C ARG A 13 19.53 23.48 -5.61
N GLY A 14 18.92 24.13 -6.58
CA GLY A 14 19.63 24.95 -7.57
C GLY A 14 20.67 24.16 -8.40
N GLN A 15 20.66 22.83 -8.32
CA GLN A 15 21.68 21.95 -8.90
C GLN A 15 21.18 21.15 -10.10
N THR A 16 19.87 21.07 -10.28
CA THR A 16 19.27 20.32 -11.38
C THR A 16 18.99 21.27 -12.54
N PRO A 17 19.37 20.94 -13.78
CA PRO A 17 19.01 21.73 -14.96
C PRO A 17 17.49 21.88 -15.08
N ALA A 18 17.00 23.03 -15.52
CA ALA A 18 15.57 23.27 -15.73
C ALA A 18 14.95 22.34 -16.79
N SER A 19 15.79 21.75 -17.66
CA SER A 19 15.40 20.77 -18.68
C SER A 19 15.40 19.32 -18.18
N PHE A 20 15.73 19.06 -16.90
CA PHE A 20 15.73 17.71 -16.36
C PHE A 20 14.32 17.15 -16.28
N GLU A 21 14.06 16.03 -16.92
CA GLU A 21 12.80 15.31 -16.80
C GLU A 21 12.76 14.55 -15.48
N PRO A 22 11.63 14.62 -14.71
CA PRO A 22 11.48 13.86 -13.48
C PRO A 22 11.63 12.36 -13.74
N THR A 23 12.46 11.70 -12.96
CA THR A 23 12.62 10.26 -12.93
C THR A 23 12.17 9.73 -11.59
N LEU A 24 11.14 8.87 -11.60
CA LEU A 24 10.59 8.27 -10.39
C LEU A 24 11.03 6.82 -10.28
N ASP A 25 11.54 6.46 -9.13
CA ASP A 25 11.94 5.09 -8.80
C ASP A 25 11.00 4.43 -7.77
N TYR A 26 9.81 5.02 -7.56
CA TYR A 26 8.75 4.53 -6.70
C TYR A 26 7.39 4.63 -7.37
N ILE A 27 6.43 3.87 -6.85
CA ILE A 27 5.03 3.89 -7.29
C ILE A 27 4.17 4.43 -6.15
N VAL A 28 3.22 5.29 -6.52
CA VAL A 28 2.22 5.84 -5.60
C VAL A 28 0.87 5.24 -5.93
N VAL A 29 0.21 4.68 -4.93
CA VAL A 29 -1.18 4.23 -5.02
C VAL A 29 -2.04 5.08 -4.09
N LYS A 30 -3.12 5.63 -4.64
CA LYS A 30 -4.15 6.33 -3.88
C LYS A 30 -5.44 5.52 -3.92
N ILE A 31 -6.03 5.28 -2.76
CA ILE A 31 -7.33 4.62 -2.64
C ILE A 31 -8.31 5.56 -1.93
N PRO A 32 -9.50 5.80 -2.49
CA PRO A 32 -10.51 6.61 -1.82
C PRO A 32 -11.05 5.88 -0.57
N ARG A 33 -11.30 6.63 0.50
CA ARG A 33 -11.98 6.15 1.70
C ARG A 33 -13.47 6.44 1.58
N PHE A 34 -14.29 5.42 1.74
CA PHE A 34 -15.74 5.52 1.82
C PHE A 34 -16.20 5.28 3.25
N ALA A 35 -17.35 5.79 3.62
CA ALA A 35 -17.92 5.66 4.97
C ALA A 35 -19.35 5.05 4.93
N PHE A 36 -19.60 4.17 3.96
CA PHE A 36 -20.91 3.51 3.81
C PHE A 36 -21.27 2.68 5.04
N GLU A 37 -20.29 2.18 5.79
CA GLU A 37 -20.51 1.47 7.05
C GLU A 37 -21.20 2.33 8.11
N LYS A 38 -21.10 3.65 8.01
CA LYS A 38 -21.78 4.60 8.92
C LYS A 38 -23.18 5.00 8.43
N PHE A 39 -23.46 4.74 7.16
CA PHE A 39 -24.73 5.12 6.51
C PHE A 39 -25.31 3.94 5.72
N PRO A 40 -25.84 2.91 6.42
CA PRO A 40 -26.29 1.67 5.77
C PRO A 40 -27.40 1.86 4.72
N SER A 41 -28.17 2.95 4.80
CA SER A 41 -29.22 3.29 3.82
C SER A 41 -28.70 4.04 2.58
N ALA A 42 -27.42 4.42 2.55
CA ALA A 42 -26.85 5.10 1.40
C ALA A 42 -26.58 4.11 0.26
N ASP A 43 -26.82 4.55 -0.98
CA ASP A 43 -26.44 3.80 -2.16
C ASP A 43 -24.91 3.77 -2.30
N ASP A 44 -24.30 2.59 -2.16
CA ASP A 44 -22.85 2.36 -2.22
C ASP A 44 -22.32 2.17 -3.65
N ARG A 45 -23.21 2.20 -4.66
CA ARG A 45 -22.84 2.13 -6.07
C ARG A 45 -22.11 3.39 -6.48
N LEU A 46 -20.89 3.24 -7.00
CA LEU A 46 -20.08 4.35 -7.46
C LEU A 46 -20.52 4.79 -8.86
N THR A 47 -20.72 6.08 -9.01
CA THR A 47 -21.14 6.73 -10.25
C THR A 47 -20.23 7.94 -10.52
N THR A 48 -20.66 8.87 -11.35
CA THR A 48 -19.95 10.14 -11.61
C THR A 48 -20.01 11.10 -10.42
N GLN A 49 -20.86 10.84 -9.42
CA GLN A 49 -20.95 11.61 -8.20
C GLN A 49 -19.85 11.19 -7.22
N MET A 50 -19.16 12.14 -6.60
CA MET A 50 -18.18 11.87 -5.56
C MET A 50 -18.88 11.36 -4.29
N LYS A 51 -18.54 10.15 -3.87
CA LYS A 51 -19.06 9.52 -2.64
C LYS A 51 -17.97 9.23 -1.60
N SER A 52 -16.70 9.45 -1.96
CA SER A 52 -15.58 9.30 -1.02
C SER A 52 -15.57 10.41 0.02
N VAL A 53 -15.14 10.07 1.24
CA VAL A 53 -15.00 11.01 2.36
C VAL A 53 -13.53 11.36 2.64
N GLY A 54 -12.62 10.82 1.87
CA GLY A 54 -11.19 11.03 1.98
C GLY A 54 -10.41 10.03 1.14
N GLU A 55 -9.14 9.95 1.38
CA GLU A 55 -8.24 9.06 0.64
C GLU A 55 -7.03 8.66 1.48
N VAL A 56 -6.38 7.59 1.08
CA VAL A 56 -5.05 7.19 1.54
C VAL A 56 -4.07 7.25 0.39
N MET A 57 -2.81 7.48 0.70
CA MET A 57 -1.70 7.42 -0.25
C MET A 57 -0.62 6.51 0.31
N ALA A 58 -0.13 5.59 -0.51
CA ALA A 58 0.96 4.71 -0.14
C ALA A 58 2.01 4.66 -1.24
N LEU A 59 3.26 4.55 -0.83
CA LEU A 59 4.43 4.46 -1.70
C LEU A 59 5.09 3.10 -1.56
N GLY A 60 5.60 2.58 -2.67
CA GLY A 60 6.36 1.34 -2.73
C GLY A 60 7.28 1.30 -3.94
N ARG A 61 8.12 0.30 -4.03
CA ARG A 61 8.99 0.05 -5.21
C ARG A 61 8.23 -0.62 -6.34
N THR A 62 7.17 -1.35 -5.99
CA THR A 62 6.28 -2.04 -6.94
C THR A 62 4.84 -1.65 -6.69
N PHE A 63 3.99 -1.87 -7.70
CA PHE A 63 2.56 -1.61 -7.57
C PHE A 63 1.93 -2.53 -6.50
N GLU A 64 2.34 -3.78 -6.44
CA GLU A 64 1.88 -4.76 -5.46
C GLU A 64 2.18 -4.29 -4.03
N GLU A 65 3.39 -3.81 -3.78
CA GLU A 65 3.78 -3.26 -2.48
C GLU A 65 2.94 -2.05 -2.11
N ALA A 66 2.85 -1.06 -3.01
CA ALA A 66 2.11 0.17 -2.77
C ALA A 66 0.61 -0.10 -2.58
N LEU A 67 0.02 -1.02 -3.36
CA LEU A 67 -1.40 -1.37 -3.28
C LEU A 67 -1.74 -2.03 -1.93
N GLN A 68 -0.97 -3.01 -1.48
CA GLN A 68 -1.19 -3.66 -0.19
C GLN A 68 -1.02 -2.70 0.99
N LYS A 69 -0.04 -1.80 0.92
CA LYS A 69 0.11 -0.72 1.91
C LYS A 69 -1.11 0.22 1.94
N ALA A 70 -1.60 0.61 0.76
CA ALA A 70 -2.77 1.48 0.64
C ALA A 70 -4.02 0.83 1.24
N LEU A 71 -4.26 -0.46 0.98
CA LEU A 71 -5.38 -1.20 1.57
C LEU A 71 -5.35 -1.15 3.12
N ARG A 72 -4.19 -1.41 3.72
CA ARG A 72 -4.05 -1.33 5.18
C ARG A 72 -4.25 0.07 5.73
N SER A 73 -3.78 1.08 4.99
CA SER A 73 -3.87 2.48 5.39
C SER A 73 -5.30 3.03 5.41
N LEU A 74 -6.27 2.31 4.81
CA LEU A 74 -7.70 2.66 4.89
C LEU A 74 -8.26 2.56 6.33
N GLU A 75 -7.60 1.84 7.23
CA GLU A 75 -8.04 1.61 8.62
C GLU A 75 -9.46 1.05 8.72
N THR A 76 -9.79 0.12 7.83
CA THR A 76 -11.08 -0.60 7.77
C THR A 76 -10.97 -2.04 8.27
N GLY A 77 -9.88 -2.39 8.97
CA GLY A 77 -9.62 -3.75 9.43
C GLY A 77 -9.00 -4.66 8.37
N LEU A 78 -8.66 -4.11 7.20
CA LEU A 78 -8.00 -4.88 6.14
C LEU A 78 -6.51 -5.04 6.44
N GLU A 79 -6.03 -6.27 6.35
CA GLU A 79 -4.61 -6.61 6.47
C GLU A 79 -3.91 -6.76 5.11
N GLY A 80 -4.69 -6.68 4.05
CA GLY A 80 -4.37 -6.85 2.64
C GLY A 80 -5.64 -7.22 1.89
N PHE A 81 -5.58 -8.19 0.99
CA PHE A 81 -6.73 -8.73 0.27
C PHE A 81 -7.48 -9.77 1.11
N ASN A 82 -8.18 -9.33 2.16
CA ASN A 82 -8.98 -10.23 2.99
C ASN A 82 -10.13 -10.84 2.16
N PRO A 83 -10.36 -12.17 2.23
CA PRO A 83 -11.44 -12.83 1.50
C PRO A 83 -12.81 -12.28 1.90
N GLN A 84 -13.71 -12.15 0.93
CA GLN A 84 -15.08 -11.69 1.10
C GLN A 84 -16.07 -12.83 0.88
N SER A 85 -15.89 -13.64 -0.17
CA SER A 85 -16.79 -14.72 -0.55
C SER A 85 -16.07 -15.84 -1.31
N GLN A 86 -16.69 -17.03 -1.31
CA GLN A 86 -16.34 -18.15 -2.20
C GLN A 86 -17.47 -18.48 -3.17
N ASP A 87 -18.59 -17.77 -3.11
CA ASP A 87 -19.72 -17.93 -4.00
C ASP A 87 -19.42 -17.28 -5.35
N GLU A 88 -19.26 -18.08 -6.39
CA GLU A 88 -18.96 -17.60 -7.74
C GLU A 88 -20.05 -16.67 -8.28
N GLY A 89 -21.31 -16.97 -8.02
CA GLY A 89 -22.43 -16.14 -8.48
C GLY A 89 -22.36 -14.73 -7.89
N LEU A 90 -22.15 -14.64 -6.58
CA LEU A 90 -21.98 -13.37 -5.88
C LEU A 90 -20.72 -12.62 -6.37
N ILE A 91 -19.60 -13.33 -6.50
CA ILE A 91 -18.35 -12.73 -6.97
C ILE A 91 -18.56 -12.13 -8.38
N ARG A 92 -19.14 -12.86 -9.32
CA ARG A 92 -19.42 -12.36 -10.68
C ARG A 92 -20.36 -11.14 -10.67
N GLN A 93 -21.36 -11.13 -9.81
CA GLN A 93 -22.25 -9.98 -9.62
C GLN A 93 -21.48 -8.75 -9.13
N GLU A 94 -20.69 -8.90 -8.06
CA GLU A 94 -19.92 -7.80 -7.47
C GLU A 94 -18.83 -7.27 -8.42
N LEU A 95 -18.29 -8.10 -9.31
CA LEU A 95 -17.37 -7.65 -10.35
C LEU A 95 -18.03 -6.76 -11.40
N THR A 96 -19.31 -6.98 -11.74
CA THR A 96 -20.04 -6.16 -12.69
C THR A 96 -20.55 -4.85 -12.10
N GLU A 97 -20.76 -4.82 -10.77
CA GLU A 97 -21.21 -3.63 -10.07
C GLU A 97 -20.03 -2.77 -9.61
N THR A 98 -20.11 -1.46 -9.82
CA THR A 98 -19.03 -0.54 -9.40
C THR A 98 -19.25 -0.13 -7.95
N ARG A 99 -18.78 -0.96 -7.02
CA ARG A 99 -18.85 -0.71 -5.56
C ARG A 99 -17.49 -0.45 -4.94
N SER A 100 -17.47 0.11 -3.75
CA SER A 100 -16.23 0.47 -3.03
C SER A 100 -15.34 -0.73 -2.69
N ASN A 101 -15.92 -1.91 -2.51
CA ASN A 101 -15.24 -3.16 -2.14
C ASN A 101 -14.93 -4.06 -3.35
N ARG A 102 -15.26 -3.65 -4.57
CA ARG A 102 -15.05 -4.45 -5.79
C ARG A 102 -13.62 -4.99 -5.93
N ILE A 103 -12.63 -4.21 -5.49
CA ILE A 103 -11.22 -4.63 -5.53
C ILE A 103 -10.95 -5.92 -4.72
N LEU A 104 -11.68 -6.15 -3.64
CA LEU A 104 -11.55 -7.35 -2.82
C LEU A 104 -12.19 -8.57 -3.51
N TYR A 105 -13.30 -8.37 -4.22
CA TYR A 105 -13.91 -9.42 -5.04
C TYR A 105 -13.08 -9.79 -6.27
N ILE A 106 -12.24 -8.89 -6.80
CA ILE A 106 -11.25 -9.24 -7.82
C ILE A 106 -10.26 -10.27 -7.26
N ALA A 107 -9.82 -10.10 -6.04
CA ALA A 107 -8.94 -11.07 -5.37
C ALA A 107 -9.64 -12.43 -5.13
N ASP A 108 -10.92 -12.39 -4.74
CA ASP A 108 -11.71 -13.62 -4.58
C ASP A 108 -11.95 -14.33 -5.92
N ALA A 109 -12.16 -13.58 -7.00
CA ALA A 109 -12.27 -14.15 -8.34
C ALA A 109 -11.03 -14.96 -8.72
N TYR A 110 -9.83 -14.43 -8.44
CA TYR A 110 -8.61 -15.20 -8.63
C TYR A 110 -8.51 -16.41 -7.71
N ARG A 111 -9.00 -16.32 -6.47
CA ARG A 111 -8.98 -17.46 -5.53
C ARG A 111 -9.84 -18.63 -6.02
N ILE A 112 -10.98 -18.36 -6.63
CA ILE A 112 -11.85 -19.38 -7.22
C ILE A 112 -11.44 -19.81 -8.63
N GLY A 113 -10.41 -19.20 -9.23
CA GLY A 113 -9.81 -19.62 -10.49
C GLY A 113 -10.33 -18.93 -11.75
N LEU A 114 -11.01 -17.77 -11.64
CA LEU A 114 -11.35 -16.97 -12.82
C LEU A 114 -10.07 -16.42 -13.47
N SER A 115 -10.06 -16.36 -14.80
CA SER A 115 -8.93 -15.84 -15.56
C SER A 115 -8.91 -14.30 -15.58
N THR A 116 -7.74 -13.74 -15.86
CA THR A 116 -7.59 -12.28 -16.04
C THR A 116 -8.48 -11.74 -17.12
N GLU A 117 -8.69 -12.48 -18.24
CA GLU A 117 -9.55 -12.11 -19.34
C GLU A 117 -11.02 -12.05 -18.92
N GLU A 118 -11.50 -13.04 -18.14
CA GLU A 118 -12.86 -13.04 -17.60
C GLU A 118 -13.10 -11.87 -16.67
N ILE A 119 -12.16 -11.63 -15.74
CA ILE A 119 -12.24 -10.51 -14.79
C ILE A 119 -12.20 -9.17 -15.54
N ALA A 120 -11.33 -9.03 -16.53
CA ALA A 120 -11.26 -7.82 -17.37
C ALA A 120 -12.57 -7.57 -18.12
N ALA A 121 -13.18 -8.61 -18.68
CA ALA A 121 -14.46 -8.51 -19.37
C ALA A 121 -15.61 -8.08 -18.46
N LEU A 122 -15.63 -8.57 -17.20
CA LEU A 122 -16.65 -8.23 -16.21
C LEU A 122 -16.46 -6.82 -15.62
N THR A 123 -15.23 -6.40 -15.42
CA THR A 123 -14.91 -5.18 -14.68
C THR A 123 -14.60 -3.98 -15.56
N GLY A 124 -14.14 -4.20 -16.80
CA GLY A 124 -13.57 -3.17 -17.66
C GLY A 124 -12.20 -2.65 -17.20
N ILE A 125 -11.57 -3.29 -16.20
CA ILE A 125 -10.27 -2.88 -15.67
C ILE A 125 -9.15 -3.38 -16.60
N ASN A 126 -8.16 -2.51 -16.82
CA ASN A 126 -7.00 -2.88 -17.64
C ASN A 126 -6.27 -4.10 -17.04
N PRO A 127 -5.97 -5.12 -17.85
CA PRO A 127 -5.30 -6.35 -17.41
C PRO A 127 -3.99 -6.13 -16.63
N TRP A 128 -3.27 -5.04 -16.88
CA TRP A 128 -2.03 -4.72 -16.16
C TRP A 128 -2.24 -4.65 -14.64
N PHE A 129 -3.33 -4.00 -14.18
CA PHE A 129 -3.67 -3.93 -12.76
C PHE A 129 -4.15 -5.27 -12.22
N LEU A 130 -4.91 -6.00 -13.03
CA LEU A 130 -5.43 -7.32 -12.65
C LEU A 130 -4.30 -8.33 -12.45
N ILE A 131 -3.32 -8.39 -13.35
CA ILE A 131 -2.13 -9.24 -13.24
C ILE A 131 -1.33 -8.94 -11.97
N ALA A 132 -1.24 -7.67 -11.56
CA ALA A 132 -0.57 -7.33 -10.30
C ALA A 132 -1.32 -7.88 -9.07
N ILE A 133 -2.65 -7.87 -9.09
CA ILE A 133 -3.46 -8.49 -8.03
C ILE A 133 -3.32 -10.02 -8.09
N GLU A 134 -3.34 -10.62 -9.28
CA GLU A 134 -3.13 -12.05 -9.49
C GLU A 134 -1.83 -12.53 -8.86
N LYS A 135 -0.72 -11.80 -9.06
CA LYS A 135 0.58 -12.11 -8.44
C LYS A 135 0.49 -12.16 -6.91
N ILE A 136 -0.19 -11.19 -6.29
CA ILE A 136 -0.40 -11.18 -4.83
C ILE A 136 -1.17 -12.43 -4.39
N ILE A 137 -2.27 -12.76 -5.08
CA ILE A 137 -3.11 -13.91 -4.73
C ILE A 137 -2.39 -15.23 -4.99
N THR A 138 -1.56 -15.32 -6.04
CA THR A 138 -0.71 -16.50 -6.29
C THR A 138 0.27 -16.74 -5.16
N LEU A 139 0.90 -15.68 -4.62
CA LEU A 139 1.76 -15.80 -3.44
C LEU A 139 0.99 -16.26 -2.21
N GLU A 140 -0.22 -15.77 -1.98
CA GLU A 140 -1.09 -16.24 -0.88
C GLU A 140 -1.42 -17.74 -1.05
N LYS A 141 -1.83 -18.15 -2.25
CA LYS A 141 -2.15 -19.55 -2.55
C LYS A 141 -0.96 -20.47 -2.28
N SER A 142 0.23 -20.09 -2.74
CA SER A 142 1.43 -20.91 -2.53
C SER A 142 1.74 -21.15 -1.05
N LEU A 143 1.49 -20.16 -0.18
CA LEU A 143 1.66 -20.33 1.27
C LEU A 143 0.68 -21.34 1.89
N VAL A 144 -0.57 -21.33 1.39
CA VAL A 144 -1.64 -22.19 1.92
C VAL A 144 -1.54 -23.60 1.35
N GLU A 145 -1.37 -23.74 0.04
CA GLU A 145 -1.34 -25.03 -0.68
C GLU A 145 -0.11 -25.87 -0.33
N GLU A 146 1.04 -25.23 -0.13
CA GLU A 146 2.26 -25.91 0.32
C GLU A 146 2.26 -26.18 1.83
N ASN A 147 1.16 -25.94 2.55
CA ASN A 147 1.04 -26.05 4.00
C ASN A 147 2.21 -25.38 4.73
N LYS A 148 2.67 -24.25 4.23
CA LYS A 148 3.75 -23.51 4.88
C LYS A 148 3.32 -23.07 6.26
N ASN A 149 4.26 -23.12 7.18
CA ASN A 149 4.10 -22.62 8.53
C ASN A 149 5.31 -21.73 8.89
N LEU A 150 5.30 -21.20 10.07
CA LEU A 150 6.36 -20.31 10.54
C LEU A 150 7.76 -20.96 10.45
N ASP A 151 7.87 -22.26 10.71
CA ASP A 151 9.18 -22.97 10.75
C ASP A 151 9.74 -23.21 9.35
N THR A 152 8.88 -23.40 8.36
CA THR A 152 9.29 -23.62 6.95
C THR A 152 9.63 -22.31 6.22
N LEU A 153 9.37 -21.16 6.84
CA LEU A 153 9.61 -19.86 6.23
C LEU A 153 11.11 -19.53 6.25
N THR A 154 11.70 -19.36 5.07
CA THR A 154 13.11 -18.94 4.92
C THR A 154 13.23 -17.41 4.89
N LYS A 155 14.45 -16.92 5.10
CA LYS A 155 14.73 -15.47 4.99
C LYS A 155 14.39 -14.93 3.61
N GLU A 156 14.75 -15.65 2.57
CA GLU A 156 14.53 -15.26 1.17
C GLU A 156 13.04 -15.21 0.84
N SER A 157 12.28 -16.25 1.27
CA SER A 157 10.84 -16.28 1.05
C SER A 157 10.12 -15.15 1.82
N LEU A 158 10.53 -14.91 3.08
CA LEU A 158 9.97 -13.79 3.84
C LEU A 158 10.31 -12.44 3.22
N LEU A 159 11.55 -12.24 2.77
CA LEU A 159 11.95 -11.01 2.07
C LEU A 159 11.12 -10.79 0.80
N HIS A 160 10.91 -11.84 0.01
CA HIS A 160 10.09 -11.78 -1.20
C HIS A 160 8.64 -11.34 -0.87
N LEU A 161 8.04 -11.94 0.14
CA LEU A 161 6.69 -11.58 0.60
C LEU A 161 6.62 -10.14 1.13
N LYS A 162 7.65 -9.70 1.87
CA LYS A 162 7.71 -8.32 2.36
C LYS A 162 7.85 -7.32 1.21
N ARG A 163 8.63 -7.63 0.18
CA ARG A 163 8.74 -6.82 -1.05
C ARG A 163 7.44 -6.76 -1.85
N ALA A 164 6.64 -7.83 -1.83
CA ALA A 164 5.31 -7.83 -2.40
C ALA A 164 4.28 -7.05 -1.56
N GLY A 165 4.67 -6.55 -0.37
CA GLY A 165 3.83 -5.69 0.48
C GLY A 165 3.04 -6.40 1.58
N PHE A 166 3.25 -7.69 1.81
CA PHE A 166 2.56 -8.42 2.88
C PHE A 166 2.89 -7.86 4.26
N SER A 167 1.84 -7.59 5.07
CA SER A 167 2.00 -7.24 6.49
C SER A 167 2.38 -8.45 7.33
N ASP A 168 2.96 -8.22 8.50
CA ASP A 168 3.20 -9.31 9.45
C ASP A 168 1.86 -9.92 9.90
N ALA A 169 0.81 -9.10 10.08
CA ALA A 169 -0.55 -9.56 10.39
C ALA A 169 -1.15 -10.44 9.27
N ARG A 170 -1.03 -10.05 7.99
CA ARG A 170 -1.53 -10.86 6.88
C ARG A 170 -0.80 -12.21 6.81
N LEU A 171 0.51 -12.21 6.96
CA LEU A 171 1.30 -13.44 6.97
C LEU A 171 0.92 -14.33 8.15
N ALA A 172 0.70 -13.75 9.34
CA ALA A 172 0.26 -14.48 10.51
C ALA A 172 -1.08 -15.18 10.28
N SER A 173 -2.05 -14.48 9.68
CA SER A 173 -3.34 -15.03 9.29
C SER A 173 -3.21 -16.21 8.31
N LEU A 174 -2.37 -16.07 7.27
CA LEU A 174 -2.16 -17.11 6.26
C LEU A 174 -1.40 -18.33 6.82
N LEU A 175 -0.43 -18.12 7.69
CA LEU A 175 0.43 -19.16 8.29
C LEU A 175 -0.15 -19.71 9.62
N ARG A 176 -1.30 -19.22 10.06
CA ARG A 176 -2.01 -19.63 11.29
C ARG A 176 -1.16 -19.50 12.54
N CYS A 177 -0.47 -18.38 12.68
CA CYS A 177 0.36 -18.03 13.84
C CYS A 177 0.07 -16.62 14.33
N SER A 178 0.75 -16.12 15.36
CA SER A 178 0.59 -14.75 15.84
C SER A 178 1.44 -13.77 15.03
N GLU A 179 1.01 -12.51 14.99
CA GLU A 179 1.79 -11.44 14.34
C GLU A 179 3.15 -11.26 15.03
N GLU A 180 3.19 -11.37 16.36
CA GLU A 180 4.42 -11.29 17.14
C GLU A 180 5.42 -12.38 16.73
N ALA A 181 4.95 -13.59 16.41
CA ALA A 181 5.82 -14.68 15.97
C ALA A 181 6.47 -14.37 14.61
N ILE A 182 5.69 -13.83 13.66
CA ILE A 182 6.22 -13.35 12.37
C ILE A 182 7.23 -12.22 12.60
N ARG A 183 6.87 -11.24 13.42
CA ARG A 183 7.74 -10.12 13.75
C ARG A 183 9.04 -10.55 14.41
N HIS A 184 8.97 -11.48 15.37
CA HIS A 184 10.15 -12.01 16.04
C HIS A 184 11.06 -12.69 15.02
N LYS A 185 10.53 -13.62 14.22
CA LYS A 185 11.31 -14.32 13.19
C LYS A 185 11.96 -13.35 12.20
N ARG A 186 11.21 -12.35 11.75
CA ARG A 186 11.71 -11.34 10.81
C ARG A 186 12.85 -10.52 11.41
N ILE A 187 12.71 -10.04 12.64
CA ILE A 187 13.66 -9.10 13.26
C ILE A 187 14.83 -9.83 13.88
N HIS A 188 14.57 -10.91 14.64
CA HIS A 188 15.59 -11.55 15.48
C HIS A 188 16.27 -12.72 14.78
N ASP A 189 15.52 -13.59 14.09
CA ASP A 189 16.11 -14.75 13.45
C ASP A 189 16.76 -14.38 12.10
N PHE A 190 16.10 -13.55 11.31
CA PHE A 190 16.54 -13.20 9.96
C PHE A 190 17.22 -11.83 9.85
N ASN A 191 17.17 -11.01 10.89
CA ASN A 191 17.61 -9.62 10.87
C ASN A 191 17.09 -8.85 9.64
N LEU A 192 15.81 -9.05 9.34
CA LEU A 192 15.13 -8.46 8.20
C LEU A 192 14.32 -7.24 8.66
N ARG A 193 14.85 -6.05 8.42
CA ARG A 193 14.25 -4.76 8.76
C ARG A 193 13.92 -3.99 7.49
N PRO A 194 12.91 -3.12 7.52
CA PRO A 194 12.65 -2.21 6.40
C PRO A 194 13.84 -1.23 6.26
N SER A 195 14.08 -0.80 5.05
CA SER A 195 14.88 0.36 4.69
C SER A 195 13.96 1.54 4.39
N TYR A 196 14.52 2.74 4.40
CA TYR A 196 13.79 3.96 4.09
C TYR A 196 14.37 4.61 2.85
N LYS A 197 13.50 4.91 1.91
CA LYS A 197 13.84 5.60 0.67
C LYS A 197 13.30 7.02 0.68
N ARG A 198 14.05 7.93 0.08
CA ARG A 198 13.66 9.34 -0.01
C ARG A 198 12.66 9.54 -1.15
N VAL A 199 11.65 10.35 -0.89
CA VAL A 199 10.69 10.75 -1.92
C VAL A 199 11.28 11.92 -2.69
N ASP A 200 11.78 11.64 -3.90
CA ASP A 200 12.31 12.65 -4.80
C ASP A 200 11.85 12.39 -6.25
N THR A 201 12.20 13.29 -7.15
CA THR A 201 11.84 13.21 -8.57
C THR A 201 13.05 12.98 -9.47
N CYS A 202 14.16 12.51 -8.92
CA CYS A 202 15.40 12.31 -9.64
C CYS A 202 16.03 10.94 -9.40
N ALA A 203 15.28 9.99 -8.86
CA ALA A 203 15.73 8.61 -8.62
C ALA A 203 17.12 8.50 -7.95
N GLY A 204 17.45 9.44 -7.07
CA GLY A 204 18.74 9.48 -6.38
C GLY A 204 19.92 9.98 -7.21
N GLU A 205 19.72 10.41 -8.47
CA GLU A 205 20.80 10.96 -9.30
C GLU A 205 21.39 12.25 -8.71
N PHE A 206 20.57 13.02 -8.00
CA PHE A 206 21.01 14.25 -7.34
C PHE A 206 20.71 14.17 -5.84
N ALA A 207 21.54 14.81 -5.05
CA ALA A 207 21.30 14.93 -3.61
C ALA A 207 20.01 15.72 -3.37
N THR A 208 19.11 15.19 -2.53
CA THR A 208 17.84 15.86 -2.21
C THR A 208 17.75 16.18 -0.73
N ALA A 209 17.21 17.35 -0.42
CA ALA A 209 16.98 17.83 0.93
C ALA A 209 15.55 17.53 1.43
N THR A 210 14.71 16.83 0.65
CA THR A 210 13.34 16.51 1.08
C THR A 210 13.35 15.69 2.36
N ALA A 211 12.43 16.01 3.27
CA ALA A 211 12.30 15.31 4.56
C ALA A 211 11.39 14.06 4.47
N TYR A 212 10.79 13.81 3.30
CA TYR A 212 9.83 12.72 3.12
C TYR A 212 10.53 11.41 2.83
N LEU A 213 10.17 10.38 3.58
CA LEU A 213 10.68 9.02 3.45
C LEU A 213 9.51 8.04 3.37
N TYR A 214 9.70 6.95 2.62
CA TYR A 214 8.80 5.80 2.66
C TYR A 214 9.60 4.54 3.01
N SER A 215 8.98 3.59 3.70
CA SER A 215 9.60 2.32 4.05
C SER A 215 9.44 1.29 2.94
N THR A 216 10.46 0.46 2.73
CA THR A 216 10.44 -0.68 1.80
C THR A 216 11.41 -1.75 2.29
N TYR A 217 11.59 -2.84 1.54
CA TYR A 217 12.55 -3.92 1.86
C TYR A 217 13.67 -4.01 0.81
N GLU A 218 14.24 -2.85 0.47
CA GLU A 218 15.38 -2.74 -0.42
C GLU A 218 16.72 -2.78 0.34
N PRO A 219 17.84 -3.13 -0.33
CA PRO A 219 19.12 -3.32 0.37
C PRO A 219 19.73 -2.04 0.91
N PHE A 220 19.42 -0.88 0.33
CA PHE A 220 20.05 0.39 0.71
C PHE A 220 19.07 1.29 1.45
N ASP A 221 19.50 1.83 2.58
CA ASP A 221 18.77 2.79 3.39
C ASP A 221 19.25 4.21 3.07
N GLU A 222 18.34 5.13 2.78
CA GLU A 222 18.62 6.54 2.50
C GLU A 222 18.33 7.44 3.71
N ALA A 223 17.77 6.87 4.78
CA ALA A 223 17.67 7.57 6.05
C ALA A 223 19.07 7.77 6.64
N LYS A 224 19.35 8.98 7.07
CA LYS A 224 20.61 9.33 7.75
C LYS A 224 20.27 9.65 9.21
N PRO A 225 20.10 8.64 10.08
CA PRO A 225 19.76 8.88 11.48
C PRO A 225 20.87 9.66 12.17
N SER A 226 20.48 10.64 12.96
CA SER A 226 21.41 11.39 13.82
C SER A 226 21.44 10.78 15.22
N ASP A 227 22.44 11.16 16.05
CA ASP A 227 22.54 10.74 17.46
C ASP A 227 21.74 11.64 18.42
N HIS A 228 21.02 12.65 17.89
CA HIS A 228 20.15 13.49 18.69
C HIS A 228 18.99 12.70 19.32
N LYS A 229 18.50 13.17 20.46
CA LYS A 229 17.24 12.69 21.02
C LYS A 229 16.13 12.90 19.99
N LYS A 230 15.28 11.89 19.80
CA LYS A 230 14.20 11.92 18.81
C LYS A 230 12.88 11.68 19.50
N ILE A 231 11.88 12.43 19.07
CA ILE A 231 10.48 12.21 19.42
C ILE A 231 9.76 11.84 18.12
N MET A 232 9.03 10.73 18.14
CA MET A 232 8.20 10.32 17.03
C MET A 232 6.77 10.75 17.30
N ILE A 233 6.20 11.54 16.39
CA ILE A 233 4.80 11.92 16.44
C ILE A 233 4.07 11.04 15.43
N LEU A 234 3.13 10.23 15.93
CA LEU A 234 2.28 9.41 15.07
C LEU A 234 1.14 10.28 14.59
N GLY A 235 1.13 10.56 13.29
CA GLY A 235 0.00 11.18 12.60
C GLY A 235 -1.19 10.23 12.55
N SER A 236 -2.32 10.73 12.12
CA SER A 236 -3.53 9.93 11.99
C SER A 236 -3.63 9.35 10.57
N GLY A 237 -4.34 8.28 10.45
CA GLY A 237 -4.55 7.49 9.26
C GLY A 237 -5.06 8.24 8.01
N PRO A 238 -6.11 7.75 7.31
CA PRO A 238 -6.53 8.33 6.04
C PRO A 238 -7.03 9.78 6.19
N ASN A 239 -6.66 10.64 5.25
CA ASN A 239 -7.25 11.96 5.15
C ASN A 239 -8.75 11.85 4.92
N ARG A 240 -9.54 12.61 5.67
CA ARG A 240 -11.01 12.60 5.58
C ARG A 240 -11.57 14.00 5.45
N ILE A 241 -12.66 14.14 4.72
CA ILE A 241 -13.39 15.41 4.66
C ILE A 241 -13.85 15.79 6.08
N GLY A 242 -13.64 17.03 6.47
CA GLY A 242 -13.94 17.56 7.80
C GLY A 242 -12.86 17.29 8.85
N GLN A 243 -11.75 16.68 8.47
CA GLN A 243 -10.57 16.47 9.30
C GLN A 243 -9.38 17.22 8.69
N GLY A 244 -9.50 18.48 8.47
CA GLY A 244 -8.46 19.24 7.80
C GLY A 244 -7.34 19.65 8.73
N ILE A 245 -7.39 20.89 9.09
CA ILE A 245 -6.32 21.60 9.79
C ILE A 245 -5.98 21.03 11.17
N GLU A 246 -6.93 20.43 11.88
CA GLU A 246 -6.70 19.85 13.21
C GLU A 246 -5.68 18.72 13.20
N PHE A 247 -5.54 18.02 12.10
CA PHE A 247 -4.55 16.97 11.91
C PHE A 247 -3.14 17.51 11.81
N ASP A 248 -2.93 18.39 10.84
CA ASP A 248 -1.66 19.06 10.63
C ASP A 248 -1.35 19.99 11.77
N TYR A 249 -2.33 20.71 12.28
CA TYR A 249 -2.19 21.63 13.39
C TYR A 249 -1.65 20.94 14.64
N CYS A 250 -2.27 19.87 15.10
CA CYS A 250 -1.82 19.16 16.31
C CYS A 250 -0.42 18.56 16.14
N CYS A 251 -0.12 17.94 14.99
CA CYS A 251 1.18 17.36 14.72
C CYS A 251 2.27 18.43 14.63
N VAL A 252 2.00 19.54 13.94
CA VAL A 252 2.95 20.66 13.82
C VAL A 252 3.21 21.32 15.17
N HIS A 253 2.16 21.59 15.96
CA HIS A 253 2.35 22.16 17.31
C HIS A 253 3.12 21.23 18.22
N ALA A 254 2.89 19.90 18.15
CA ALA A 254 3.68 18.93 18.89
C ALA A 254 5.15 18.90 18.45
N CYS A 255 5.48 19.24 17.20
CA CYS A 255 6.84 19.37 16.71
C CYS A 255 7.53 20.67 17.19
N LEU A 256 6.77 21.70 17.54
CA LEU A 256 7.29 23.00 17.95
C LEU A 256 7.54 23.10 19.46
N LEU A 257 7.07 22.15 20.25
CA LEU A 257 7.29 22.01 21.69
C LEU A 257 8.57 21.25 22.00
#